data_0566fc82b4090c01ebe4f542cb07af81
#
_entry.id   0566fc82b4090c01ebe4f542cb07af81
#
_cell.length_a   1.000
_cell.length_b   1.000
_cell.length_c   1.000
_cell.angle_alpha   90.00
_cell.angle_beta   90.00
_cell.angle_gamma   90.00
#
_symmetry.space_group_name_H-M   'P 1'
#
loop_
_entity.id
_entity.type
_entity.pdbx_description
1 polymer ?
#
loop_
_entity_poly.entity_id
_entity_poly.type
_entity_poly.pdbx_seq_one_letter_code
_entity_poly.pdbx_strand_id
1 'polypeptide(L)'
;MYLRLRHLFHSAIEIPGDPKLLDPVRNRISEAVLLLIVIFSLPTLAASLARSLEMGWQWYMWLHILSALAVWYVYVIKYRLTPIVKSAIIIILCNAIGYTGLISVGLQSSATPLLLLASSLSVFLFHPFIGISLAFIGTIPIIIIAYLMSSETVVTSTNPQEYGVTGTAWATYILVYILTLLAALAAIISSNVCLSRWV
;
A
#
# COMPACT_ATOMS: atom_id res chain seq x y z
N MET A 1 -27.17 -9.17 -23.77
CA MET A 1 -26.56 -8.71 -22.48
C MET A 1 -25.03 -8.84 -22.47
N TYR A 2 -24.48 -9.98 -22.89
CA TYR A 2 -23.02 -10.23 -22.91
C TYR A 2 -22.22 -9.28 -23.84
N LEU A 3 -22.73 -8.94 -25.01
CA LEU A 3 -22.07 -8.03 -25.96
C LEU A 3 -22.03 -6.57 -25.46
N ARG A 4 -23.03 -6.10 -24.72
CA ARG A 4 -23.02 -4.75 -24.13
C ARG A 4 -22.01 -4.62 -22.98
N LEU A 5 -21.86 -5.65 -22.17
CA LEU A 5 -20.84 -5.68 -21.11
C LEU A 5 -19.43 -5.66 -21.71
N ARG A 6 -19.19 -6.42 -22.78
CA ARG A 6 -17.91 -6.43 -23.48
C ARG A 6 -17.55 -5.05 -24.07
N HIS A 7 -18.54 -4.34 -24.65
CA HIS A 7 -18.34 -2.97 -25.16
C HIS A 7 -18.05 -1.97 -24.04
N LEU A 8 -18.75 -2.07 -22.91
CA LEU A 8 -18.51 -1.20 -21.75
C LEU A 8 -17.14 -1.46 -21.13
N PHE A 9 -16.72 -2.71 -21.04
CA PHE A 9 -15.35 -3.04 -20.58
C PHE A 9 -14.29 -2.62 -21.58
N HIS A 10 -14.52 -2.77 -22.89
CA HIS A 10 -13.57 -2.34 -23.92
C HIS A 10 -13.42 -0.82 -23.95
N SER A 11 -14.52 -0.07 -23.90
CA SER A 11 -14.47 1.40 -23.89
C SER A 11 -13.94 1.98 -22.57
N ALA A 12 -14.09 1.27 -21.44
CA ALA A 12 -13.52 1.67 -20.16
C ALA A 12 -12.01 1.34 -20.03
N ILE A 13 -11.52 0.39 -20.84
CA ILE A 13 -10.11 -0.06 -20.83
C ILE A 13 -9.29 0.58 -21.94
N GLU A 14 -9.91 1.04 -23.02
CA GLU A 14 -9.26 1.88 -24.01
C GLU A 14 -8.98 3.25 -23.39
N ILE A 15 -7.88 3.35 -22.68
CA ILE A 15 -7.26 4.65 -22.38
C ILE A 15 -6.66 5.10 -23.71
N PRO A 16 -7.30 6.04 -24.44
CA PRO A 16 -6.72 6.55 -25.67
C PRO A 16 -5.54 7.41 -25.28
N GLY A 17 -4.35 6.94 -25.54
CA GLY A 17 -3.19 7.78 -25.31
C GLY A 17 -1.88 7.05 -25.50
N ASP A 18 -0.99 7.71 -26.20
CA ASP A 18 0.43 7.40 -26.22
C ASP A 18 0.91 7.12 -24.78
N PRO A 19 1.50 5.95 -24.48
CA PRO A 19 2.06 5.64 -23.15
C PRO A 19 2.92 6.76 -22.56
N LYS A 20 3.58 7.55 -23.41
CA LYS A 20 4.39 8.71 -23.02
C LYS A 20 3.57 9.83 -22.39
N LEU A 21 2.29 9.97 -22.70
CA LEU A 21 1.43 10.99 -22.11
C LEU A 21 1.00 10.65 -20.67
N LEU A 22 1.02 9.37 -20.30
CA LEU A 22 0.67 8.90 -18.95
C LEU A 22 1.84 9.01 -17.97
N ASP A 23 3.08 9.08 -18.44
CA ASP A 23 4.25 9.14 -17.57
C ASP A 23 4.29 10.36 -16.64
N PRO A 24 3.95 11.59 -17.08
CA PRO A 24 3.88 12.75 -16.18
C PRO A 24 2.85 12.59 -15.06
N VAL A 25 1.70 11.95 -15.37
CA VAL A 25 0.64 11.69 -14.38
C VAL A 25 1.11 10.68 -13.36
N ARG A 26 1.65 9.56 -13.82
CA ARG A 26 2.21 8.49 -12.98
C ARG A 26 3.32 9.04 -12.09
N ASN A 27 4.19 9.87 -12.64
CA ASN A 27 5.25 10.51 -11.86
C ASN A 27 4.67 11.39 -10.76
N ARG A 28 3.66 12.22 -11.07
CA ARG A 28 3.01 13.10 -10.10
C ARG A 28 2.30 12.33 -9.00
N ILE A 29 1.57 11.27 -9.35
CA ILE A 29 0.92 10.38 -8.37
C ILE A 29 1.97 9.72 -7.48
N SER A 30 3.01 9.13 -8.07
CA SER A 30 4.09 8.47 -7.32
C SER A 30 4.80 9.42 -6.36
N GLU A 31 5.06 10.66 -6.77
CA GLU A 31 5.72 11.66 -5.93
C GLU A 31 4.82 12.14 -4.79
N ALA A 32 3.53 12.35 -5.05
CA ALA A 32 2.56 12.73 -4.02
C ALA A 32 2.39 11.61 -2.98
N VAL A 33 2.22 10.37 -3.44
CA VAL A 33 2.10 9.21 -2.56
C VAL A 33 3.40 8.98 -1.77
N LEU A 34 4.56 9.07 -2.42
CA LEU A 34 5.85 8.93 -1.74
C LEU A 34 6.05 9.99 -0.67
N LEU A 35 5.68 11.26 -0.94
CA LEU A 35 5.73 12.33 0.04
C LEU A 35 4.84 12.03 1.25
N LEU A 36 3.60 11.58 1.02
CA LEU A 36 2.69 11.20 2.10
C LEU A 36 3.27 10.05 2.94
N ILE A 37 3.81 9.01 2.31
CA ILE A 37 4.44 7.90 3.02
C ILE A 37 5.62 8.39 3.86
N VAL A 38 6.47 9.29 3.33
CA VAL A 38 7.59 9.89 4.07
C VAL A 38 7.10 10.65 5.31
N ILE A 39 6.08 11.50 5.16
CA ILE A 39 5.51 12.28 6.27
C ILE A 39 4.95 11.35 7.37
N PHE A 40 4.19 10.33 6.98
CA PHE A 40 3.54 9.42 7.92
C PHE A 40 4.47 8.32 8.44
N SER A 41 5.61 8.07 7.78
CA SER A 41 6.55 7.01 8.20
C SER A 41 7.12 7.24 9.60
N LEU A 42 7.47 8.49 9.96
CA LEU A 42 8.03 8.79 11.29
C LEU A 42 7.02 8.60 12.42
N PRO A 43 5.82 9.20 12.40
CA PRO A 43 4.86 8.99 13.47
C PRO A 43 4.38 7.53 13.54
N THR A 44 4.24 6.85 12.40
CA THR A 44 3.87 5.43 12.37
C THR A 44 4.98 4.54 12.93
N LEU A 45 6.25 4.84 12.59
CA LEU A 45 7.41 4.15 13.16
C LEU A 45 7.50 4.39 14.66
N ALA A 46 7.33 5.64 15.12
CA ALA A 46 7.36 5.96 16.56
C ALA A 46 6.27 5.19 17.31
N ALA A 47 5.04 5.16 16.80
CA ALA A 47 3.95 4.38 17.40
C ALA A 47 4.23 2.86 17.38
N SER A 48 4.84 2.36 16.31
CA SER A 48 5.24 0.95 16.22
C SER A 48 6.35 0.60 17.24
N LEU A 49 7.34 1.47 17.41
CA LEU A 49 8.43 1.26 18.38
C LEU A 49 7.96 1.46 19.82
N ALA A 50 7.06 2.42 20.08
CA ALA A 50 6.47 2.61 21.41
C ALA A 50 5.77 1.34 21.91
N ARG A 51 5.24 0.52 21.00
CA ARG A 51 4.64 -0.77 21.30
C ARG A 51 5.64 -1.75 21.95
N SER A 52 6.94 -1.61 21.72
CA SER A 52 7.95 -2.42 22.39
C SER A 52 7.96 -2.25 23.92
N LEU A 53 7.47 -1.12 24.41
CA LEU A 53 7.32 -0.86 25.85
C LEU A 53 6.16 -1.66 26.46
N GLU A 54 5.12 -1.98 25.65
CA GLU A 54 3.93 -2.70 26.08
C GLU A 54 4.08 -4.21 25.90
N MET A 55 4.69 -4.64 24.78
CA MET A 55 4.68 -6.05 24.33
C MET A 55 6.08 -6.65 24.15
N GLY A 56 7.12 -5.90 24.50
CA GLY A 56 8.51 -6.28 24.24
C GLY A 56 8.91 -6.12 22.77
N TRP A 57 10.19 -6.34 22.50
CA TRP A 57 10.73 -6.23 21.14
C TRP A 57 10.30 -7.39 20.27
N GLN A 58 9.70 -7.09 19.11
CA GLN A 58 9.25 -8.07 18.14
C GLN A 58 10.08 -8.00 16.86
N TRP A 59 10.29 -9.14 16.19
CA TRP A 59 11.09 -9.23 14.97
C TRP A 59 10.62 -8.32 13.83
N TYR A 60 9.32 -8.09 13.69
CA TYR A 60 8.76 -7.24 12.63
C TYR A 60 9.08 -5.75 12.82
N MET A 61 9.50 -5.32 14.00
CA MET A 61 9.93 -3.93 14.24
C MET A 61 11.16 -3.58 13.42
N TRP A 62 12.06 -4.54 13.20
CA TRP A 62 13.18 -4.34 12.28
C TRP A 62 12.71 -4.06 10.85
N LEU A 63 11.68 -4.75 10.37
CA LEU A 63 11.13 -4.49 9.05
C LEU A 63 10.51 -3.09 8.95
N HIS A 64 9.86 -2.61 10.01
CA HIS A 64 9.33 -1.25 10.03
C HIS A 64 10.44 -0.20 9.95
N ILE A 65 11.53 -0.40 10.70
CA ILE A 65 12.72 0.48 10.64
C ILE A 65 13.33 0.46 9.23
N LEU A 66 13.58 -0.72 8.67
CA LEU A 66 14.15 -0.86 7.34
C LEU A 66 13.26 -0.26 6.26
N SER A 67 11.94 -0.45 6.37
CA SER A 67 10.98 0.13 5.44
C SER A 67 10.96 1.66 5.52
N ALA A 68 11.01 2.23 6.71
CA ALA A 68 11.08 3.68 6.89
C ALA A 68 12.38 4.24 6.28
N LEU A 69 13.53 3.61 6.56
CA LEU A 69 14.80 4.00 5.95
C LEU A 69 14.78 3.89 4.42
N ALA A 70 14.20 2.80 3.89
CA ALA A 70 14.06 2.61 2.44
C ALA A 70 13.20 3.71 1.80
N VAL A 71 12.07 4.07 2.40
CA VAL A 71 11.19 5.15 1.92
C VAL A 71 11.93 6.49 1.90
N TRP A 72 12.65 6.82 2.97
CA TRP A 72 13.44 8.06 3.05
C TRP A 72 14.56 8.07 2.02
N TYR A 73 15.27 6.96 1.84
CA TYR A 73 16.29 6.84 0.82
C TYR A 73 15.72 7.04 -0.59
N VAL A 74 14.60 6.38 -0.92
CA VAL A 74 13.90 6.55 -2.20
C VAL A 74 13.47 7.99 -2.43
N TYR A 75 12.98 8.67 -1.38
CA TYR A 75 12.60 10.08 -1.47
C TYR A 75 13.78 10.99 -1.79
N VAL A 76 14.94 10.76 -1.19
CA VAL A 76 16.16 11.53 -1.47
C VAL A 76 16.62 11.35 -2.92
N ILE A 77 16.58 10.11 -3.43
CA ILE A 77 17.03 9.82 -4.80
C ILE A 77 15.91 9.87 -5.85
N LYS A 78 14.71 10.33 -5.50
CA LYS A 78 13.49 10.26 -6.35
C LYS A 78 13.67 10.84 -7.75
N TYR A 79 14.52 11.86 -7.90
CA TYR A 79 14.82 12.50 -9.21
C TYR A 79 15.69 11.65 -10.13
N ARG A 80 16.38 10.63 -9.59
CA ARG A 80 17.18 9.67 -10.36
C ARG A 80 16.40 8.42 -10.76
N LEU A 81 15.19 8.24 -10.22
CA LEU A 81 14.37 7.06 -10.44
C LEU A 81 13.31 7.32 -11.49
N THR A 82 13.08 6.34 -12.36
CA THR A 82 11.95 6.39 -13.29
C THR A 82 10.62 6.26 -12.53
N PRO A 83 9.50 6.80 -13.06
CA PRO A 83 8.19 6.68 -12.43
C PRO A 83 7.79 5.24 -12.11
N ILE A 84 8.10 4.32 -13.02
CA ILE A 84 7.80 2.88 -12.85
C ILE A 84 8.55 2.29 -11.65
N VAL A 85 9.84 2.61 -11.51
CA VAL A 85 10.66 2.11 -10.39
C VAL A 85 10.18 2.67 -9.06
N LYS A 86 9.86 3.98 -8.99
CA LYS A 86 9.26 4.60 -7.80
C LYS A 86 7.97 3.89 -7.39
N SER A 87 7.09 3.68 -8.36
CA SER A 87 5.80 3.01 -8.16
C SER A 87 5.97 1.57 -7.66
N ALA A 88 6.87 0.82 -8.29
CA ALA A 88 7.16 -0.55 -7.89
C ALA A 88 7.67 -0.64 -6.44
N ILE A 89 8.60 0.24 -6.05
CA ILE A 89 9.13 0.27 -4.68
C ILE A 89 8.01 0.58 -3.68
N ILE A 90 7.16 1.58 -3.94
CA ILE A 90 6.03 1.93 -3.07
C ILE A 90 5.12 0.71 -2.86
N ILE A 91 4.74 0.04 -3.94
CA ILE A 91 3.84 -1.12 -3.89
C ILE A 91 4.48 -2.29 -3.14
N ILE A 92 5.76 -2.57 -3.39
CA ILE A 92 6.50 -3.62 -2.69
C ILE A 92 6.56 -3.34 -1.19
N LEU A 93 6.88 -2.11 -0.79
CA LEU A 93 6.96 -1.73 0.63
C LEU A 93 5.60 -1.81 1.32
N CYS A 94 4.53 -1.33 0.68
CA CYS A 94 3.17 -1.43 1.21
C CYS A 94 2.75 -2.90 1.41
N ASN A 95 3.04 -3.76 0.43
CA ASN A 95 2.76 -5.20 0.54
C ASN A 95 3.61 -5.87 1.63
N ALA A 96 4.92 -5.57 1.70
CA ALA A 96 5.81 -6.15 2.70
C ALA A 96 5.34 -5.83 4.12
N ILE A 97 5.01 -4.57 4.41
CA ILE A 97 4.49 -4.15 5.71
C ILE A 97 3.11 -4.78 5.97
N GLY A 98 2.23 -4.78 4.96
CA GLY A 98 0.88 -5.33 5.07
C GLY A 98 0.87 -6.83 5.40
N TYR A 99 1.64 -7.65 4.66
CA TYR A 99 1.72 -9.09 4.91
C TYR A 99 2.42 -9.41 6.23
N THR A 100 3.48 -8.66 6.57
CA THR A 100 4.15 -8.85 7.87
C THR A 100 3.21 -8.57 9.03
N GLY A 101 2.42 -7.49 8.93
CA GLY A 101 1.39 -7.19 9.93
C GLY A 101 0.36 -8.31 10.04
N LEU A 102 -0.10 -8.82 8.90
CA LEU A 102 -1.08 -9.91 8.86
C LEU A 102 -0.54 -11.20 9.52
N ILE A 103 0.72 -11.57 9.25
CA ILE A 103 1.37 -12.74 9.86
C ILE A 103 1.57 -12.54 11.37
N SER A 104 1.93 -11.32 11.80
CA SER A 104 2.31 -11.05 13.19
C SER A 104 1.11 -10.93 14.14
N VAL A 105 0.02 -10.34 13.68
CA VAL A 105 -1.14 -9.93 14.51
C VAL A 105 -2.47 -10.49 13.97
N GLY A 106 -2.46 -11.05 12.77
CA GLY A 106 -3.68 -11.50 12.10
C GLY A 106 -4.53 -10.36 11.57
N LEU A 107 -5.83 -10.56 11.50
CA LEU A 107 -6.80 -9.61 10.93
C LEU A 107 -6.87 -8.27 11.69
N GLN A 108 -6.44 -8.21 12.93
CA GLN A 108 -6.41 -6.98 13.72
C GLN A 108 -5.22 -6.08 13.37
N SER A 109 -4.38 -6.49 12.41
CA SER A 109 -3.24 -5.70 11.98
C SER A 109 -3.67 -4.34 11.42
N SER A 110 -3.10 -3.28 11.99
CA SER A 110 -3.23 -1.91 11.48
C SER A 110 -2.62 -1.71 10.09
N ALA A 111 -1.83 -2.67 9.61
CA ALA A 111 -1.17 -2.61 8.31
C ALA A 111 -2.03 -3.14 7.14
N THR A 112 -3.17 -3.79 7.43
CA THR A 112 -4.08 -4.32 6.40
C THR A 112 -4.53 -3.27 5.36
N PRO A 113 -4.85 -2.01 5.72
CA PRO A 113 -5.18 -0.98 4.74
C PRO A 113 -4.09 -0.71 3.70
N LEU A 114 -2.81 -0.99 4.02
CA LEU A 114 -1.71 -0.84 3.05
C LEU A 114 -1.79 -1.84 1.90
N LEU A 115 -2.35 -3.04 2.12
CA LEU A 115 -2.58 -4.02 1.05
C LEU A 115 -3.62 -3.51 0.05
N LEU A 116 -4.69 -2.88 0.54
CA LEU A 116 -5.70 -2.24 -0.30
C LEU A 116 -5.12 -1.05 -1.06
N LEU A 117 -4.30 -0.24 -0.38
CA LEU A 117 -3.59 0.87 -1.02
C LEU A 117 -2.67 0.38 -2.13
N ALA A 118 -1.85 -0.64 -1.87
CA ALA A 118 -0.95 -1.22 -2.87
C ALA A 118 -1.71 -1.72 -4.11
N SER A 119 -2.81 -2.43 -3.91
CA SER A 119 -3.66 -2.92 -5.00
C SER A 119 -4.28 -1.77 -5.80
N SER A 120 -4.82 -0.75 -5.13
CA SER A 120 -5.40 0.42 -5.78
C SER A 120 -4.35 1.21 -6.57
N LEU A 121 -3.20 1.48 -5.96
CA LEU A 121 -2.10 2.19 -6.63
C LEU A 121 -1.56 1.42 -7.84
N SER A 122 -1.56 0.09 -7.80
CA SER A 122 -1.13 -0.73 -8.93
C SER A 122 -1.95 -0.46 -10.18
N VAL A 123 -3.25 -0.23 -10.05
CA VAL A 123 -4.15 0.10 -11.17
C VAL A 123 -3.84 1.49 -11.75
N PHE A 124 -3.56 2.48 -10.88
CA PHE A 124 -3.27 3.85 -11.33
C PHE A 124 -1.86 4.02 -11.89
N LEU A 125 -0.88 3.33 -11.30
CA LEU A 125 0.54 3.54 -11.60
C LEU A 125 1.08 2.64 -12.73
N PHE A 126 0.43 1.49 -12.94
CA PHE A 126 0.74 0.59 -14.06
C PHE A 126 -0.41 0.55 -15.07
N HIS A 127 -0.32 -0.37 -16.01
CA HIS A 127 -1.45 -0.65 -16.90
C HIS A 127 -2.59 -1.32 -16.09
N PRO A 128 -3.87 -0.99 -16.32
CA PRO A 128 -4.99 -1.55 -15.54
C PRO A 128 -4.97 -3.08 -15.46
N PHE A 129 -4.62 -3.76 -16.55
CA PHE A 129 -4.49 -5.22 -16.56
C PHE A 129 -3.40 -5.73 -15.59
N ILE A 130 -2.24 -5.06 -15.56
CA ILE A 130 -1.15 -5.39 -14.63
C ILE A 130 -1.59 -5.12 -13.19
N GLY A 131 -2.25 -3.99 -12.94
CA GLY A 131 -2.75 -3.64 -11.61
C GLY A 131 -3.77 -4.65 -11.08
N ILE A 132 -4.74 -5.04 -11.91
CA ILE A 132 -5.73 -6.06 -11.57
C ILE A 132 -5.05 -7.40 -11.31
N SER A 133 -4.12 -7.82 -12.18
CA SER A 133 -3.37 -9.07 -12.00
C SER A 133 -2.56 -9.07 -10.70
N LEU A 134 -1.90 -7.96 -10.36
CA LEU A 134 -1.18 -7.81 -9.09
C LEU A 134 -2.10 -7.88 -7.87
N ALA A 135 -3.31 -7.29 -7.96
CA ALA A 135 -4.32 -7.39 -6.92
C ALA A 135 -4.75 -8.85 -6.69
N PHE A 136 -5.03 -9.61 -7.76
CA PHE A 136 -5.37 -11.03 -7.66
C PHE A 136 -4.20 -11.87 -7.12
N ILE A 137 -2.99 -11.68 -7.63
CA ILE A 137 -1.80 -12.37 -7.12
C ILE A 137 -1.57 -12.02 -5.65
N GLY A 138 -1.80 -10.77 -5.26
CA GLY A 138 -1.70 -10.32 -3.88
C GLY A 138 -2.70 -10.95 -2.92
N THR A 139 -3.82 -11.53 -3.42
CA THR A 139 -4.75 -12.27 -2.54
C THR A 139 -4.22 -13.65 -2.16
N ILE A 140 -3.33 -14.24 -2.96
CA ILE A 140 -2.79 -15.58 -2.70
C ILE A 140 -2.09 -15.68 -1.34
N PRO A 141 -1.14 -14.79 -0.98
CA PRO A 141 -0.54 -14.81 0.34
C PRO A 141 -1.57 -14.65 1.48
N ILE A 142 -2.62 -13.84 1.28
CA ILE A 142 -3.67 -13.66 2.28
C ILE A 142 -4.39 -15.00 2.54
N ILE A 143 -4.75 -15.72 1.47
CA ILE A 143 -5.42 -17.03 1.57
C ILE A 143 -4.50 -18.04 2.27
N ILE A 144 -3.21 -18.08 1.90
CA ILE A 144 -2.24 -18.96 2.53
C ILE A 144 -2.09 -18.64 4.02
N ILE A 145 -1.94 -17.39 4.39
CA ILE A 145 -1.82 -16.95 5.79
C ILE A 145 -3.10 -17.32 6.57
N ALA A 146 -4.28 -17.05 6.01
CA ALA A 146 -5.55 -17.40 6.61
C ALA A 146 -5.68 -18.93 6.87
N TYR A 147 -5.26 -19.73 5.90
CA TYR A 147 -5.24 -21.18 6.03
C TYR A 147 -4.27 -21.65 7.13
N LEU A 148 -3.04 -21.14 7.12
CA LEU A 148 -2.01 -21.49 8.10
C LEU A 148 -2.40 -21.08 9.53
N MET A 149 -3.09 -19.95 9.68
CA MET A 149 -3.60 -19.51 10.98
C MET A 149 -4.81 -20.34 11.44
N SER A 150 -5.74 -20.66 10.55
CA SER A 150 -6.91 -21.47 10.90
C SER A 150 -6.56 -22.93 11.19
N SER A 151 -5.46 -23.44 10.64
CA SER A 151 -4.92 -24.78 10.94
C SER A 151 -3.99 -24.82 12.15
N GLU A 152 -3.86 -23.71 12.90
CA GLU A 152 -2.96 -23.56 14.05
C GLU A 152 -1.47 -23.87 13.74
N THR A 153 -1.11 -23.97 12.45
CA THR A 153 0.26 -24.23 12.00
C THR A 153 1.16 -23.03 12.25
N VAL A 154 0.60 -21.82 12.17
CA VAL A 154 1.29 -20.56 12.49
C VAL A 154 0.53 -19.87 13.61
N VAL A 155 1.24 -19.67 14.72
CA VAL A 155 0.74 -18.88 15.85
C VAL A 155 1.20 -17.45 15.68
N THR A 156 0.28 -16.49 15.88
CA THR A 156 0.63 -15.07 15.89
C THR A 156 1.68 -14.79 16.94
N SER A 157 2.68 -13.95 16.60
CA SER A 157 3.74 -13.56 17.55
C SER A 157 3.23 -12.71 18.71
N THR A 158 2.02 -12.20 18.56
CA THR A 158 1.37 -11.29 19.51
C THR A 158 -0.07 -11.75 19.71
N ASN A 159 -0.54 -11.80 20.96
CA ASN A 159 -1.94 -12.09 21.24
C ASN A 159 -2.84 -11.00 20.60
N PRO A 160 -3.71 -11.35 19.64
CA PRO A 160 -4.54 -10.36 18.94
C PRO A 160 -5.46 -9.59 19.88
N GLN A 161 -5.97 -10.21 20.94
CA GLN A 161 -6.87 -9.57 21.90
C GLN A 161 -6.14 -8.52 22.73
N GLU A 162 -4.93 -8.80 23.18
CA GLU A 162 -4.08 -7.84 23.90
C GLU A 162 -3.65 -6.70 22.98
N TYR A 163 -3.29 -7.02 21.74
CA TYR A 163 -2.91 -6.02 20.73
C TYR A 163 -4.04 -5.02 20.46
N GLY A 164 -5.26 -5.50 20.26
CA GLY A 164 -6.40 -4.67 19.87
C GLY A 164 -6.86 -3.66 20.90
N VAL A 165 -6.43 -3.79 22.18
CA VAL A 165 -6.79 -2.82 23.23
C VAL A 165 -5.67 -1.81 23.53
N THR A 166 -4.49 -1.93 22.91
CA THR A 166 -3.38 -1.01 23.15
C THR A 166 -3.59 0.35 22.45
N GLY A 167 -3.25 1.43 23.15
CA GLY A 167 -3.33 2.79 22.58
C GLY A 167 -2.41 2.97 21.37
N THR A 168 -1.26 2.30 21.36
CA THR A 168 -0.29 2.33 20.25
C THR A 168 -0.81 1.62 19.00
N ALA A 169 -1.61 0.54 19.14
CA ALA A 169 -2.25 -0.12 18.02
C ALA A 169 -3.28 0.81 17.37
N TRP A 170 -4.12 1.47 18.16
CA TRP A 170 -5.10 2.44 17.66
C TRP A 170 -4.43 3.63 16.99
N ALA A 171 -3.38 4.20 17.60
CA ALA A 171 -2.62 5.30 16.99
C ALA A 171 -2.05 4.89 15.62
N THR A 172 -1.44 3.71 15.52
CA THR A 172 -0.90 3.19 14.26
C THR A 172 -2.02 2.98 13.23
N TYR A 173 -3.16 2.40 13.64
CA TYR A 173 -4.31 2.18 12.77
C TYR A 173 -4.84 3.49 12.18
N ILE A 174 -5.06 4.50 13.02
CA ILE A 174 -5.56 5.81 12.60
C ILE A 174 -4.57 6.47 11.63
N LEU A 175 -3.27 6.45 11.91
CA LEU A 175 -2.24 7.02 11.04
C LEU A 175 -2.21 6.32 9.67
N VAL A 176 -2.24 4.99 9.64
CA VAL A 176 -2.25 4.22 8.39
C VAL A 176 -3.55 4.43 7.62
N TYR A 177 -4.69 4.52 8.30
CA TYR A 177 -5.98 4.82 7.68
C TYR A 177 -5.98 6.20 7.02
N ILE A 178 -5.51 7.25 7.71
CA ILE A 178 -5.39 8.60 7.17
C ILE A 178 -4.43 8.62 5.98
N LEU A 179 -3.26 7.96 6.09
CA LEU A 179 -2.32 7.83 4.99
C LEU A 179 -2.98 7.19 3.76
N THR A 180 -3.69 6.07 3.94
CA THR A 180 -4.38 5.35 2.86
C THR A 180 -5.41 6.24 2.18
N LEU A 181 -6.23 6.96 2.97
CA LEU A 181 -7.22 7.89 2.46
C LEU A 181 -6.59 9.02 1.65
N LEU A 182 -5.57 9.68 2.21
CA LEU A 182 -4.87 10.78 1.54
C LEU A 182 -4.16 10.34 0.26
N ALA A 183 -3.54 9.15 0.27
CA ALA A 183 -2.88 8.60 -0.90
C ALA A 183 -3.89 8.26 -2.02
N ALA A 184 -5.05 7.70 -1.68
CA ALA A 184 -6.13 7.45 -2.63
C ALA A 184 -6.68 8.76 -3.21
N LEU A 185 -6.93 9.78 -2.38
CA LEU A 185 -7.37 11.09 -2.82
C LEU A 185 -6.34 11.77 -3.73
N ALA A 186 -5.05 11.70 -3.38
CA ALA A 186 -3.97 12.25 -4.21
C ALA A 186 -3.92 11.57 -5.59
N ALA A 187 -4.13 10.26 -5.66
CA ALA A 187 -4.21 9.53 -6.93
C ALA A 187 -5.41 9.97 -7.78
N ILE A 188 -6.59 10.09 -7.20
CA ILE A 188 -7.82 10.53 -7.87
C ILE A 188 -7.68 11.98 -8.37
N ILE A 189 -7.23 12.91 -7.52
CA ILE A 189 -7.07 14.32 -7.89
C ILE A 189 -6.04 14.46 -9.00
N SER A 190 -4.91 13.76 -8.91
CA SER A 190 -3.87 13.81 -9.93
C SER A 190 -4.34 13.28 -11.29
N SER A 191 -5.18 12.24 -11.31
CA SER A 191 -5.77 11.72 -12.53
C SER A 191 -6.77 12.70 -13.16
N ASN A 192 -7.64 13.32 -12.35
CA ASN A 192 -8.66 14.27 -12.81
C ASN A 192 -8.04 15.56 -13.38
N VAL A 193 -7.00 16.11 -12.73
CA VAL A 193 -6.28 17.31 -13.23
C VAL A 193 -5.62 17.04 -14.57
N CYS A 194 -5.21 15.81 -14.84
CA CYS A 194 -4.68 15.46 -16.15
C CYS A 194 -5.78 15.42 -17.22
N LEU A 195 -6.90 14.79 -16.93
CA LEU A 195 -8.03 14.70 -17.86
C LEU A 195 -8.58 16.08 -18.23
N SER A 196 -8.71 17.00 -17.28
CA SER A 196 -9.23 18.35 -17.52
C SER A 196 -8.32 19.25 -18.38
N ARG A 197 -7.06 18.90 -18.60
CA ARG A 197 -6.15 19.66 -19.49
C ARG A 197 -6.20 19.21 -20.95
N TRP A 198 -6.97 18.16 -21.24
CA TRP A 198 -7.09 17.57 -22.57
C TRP A 198 -8.46 17.80 -23.21
N VAL A 199 -9.39 18.38 -22.48
CA VAL A 199 -10.68 18.91 -22.96
C VAL A 199 -10.57 20.42 -23.16
#